data_69cd5d3e6c6f682ca0be2d2c0754150a
#
_entry.id   69cd5d3e6c6f682ca0be2d2c0754150a
#
_cell.length_a   1.000
_cell.length_b   1.000
_cell.length_c   1.000
_cell.angle_alpha   90.00
_cell.angle_beta   90.00
_cell.angle_gamma   90.00
#
_symmetry.space_group_name_H-M   'P 1'
#
loop_
_entity.id
_entity.type
_entity.pdbx_description
1 polymer ?
#
loop_
_entity_poly.entity_id
_entity_poly.type
_entity_poly.pdbx_seq_one_letter_code
_entity_poly.pdbx_strand_id
1 'polypeptide(L)'
;MPTTTGYEFGDVVLVPFPFTDQRTTKRRPAVVVSSGAYHRERPDLIILAVTSQVRAAPTVGEAAIGKWKEAGFLKPSVLKPLLATIENGLVLPRLGRLEEEDRRALRGVLDDIFGR
;
A
#
# COMPACT_ATOMS: atom_id res chain seq x y z
N MET A 1 14.44 18.53 7.51
CA MET A 1 14.14 17.10 7.29
C MET A 1 13.11 16.96 6.21
N PRO A 2 13.35 16.10 5.22
CA PRO A 2 12.32 15.87 4.22
C PRO A 2 11.09 15.22 4.88
N THR A 3 9.94 15.68 4.47
CA THR A 3 8.67 15.13 4.92
C THR A 3 8.02 14.37 3.77
N THR A 4 6.90 13.74 4.03
CA THR A 4 6.19 12.94 3.02
C THR A 4 4.88 13.61 2.60
N THR A 5 4.85 14.95 2.67
CA THR A 5 3.63 15.73 2.40
C THR A 5 3.03 15.54 1.00
N GLY A 6 3.79 15.03 0.04
CA GLY A 6 3.27 14.76 -1.30
C GLY A 6 2.44 13.50 -1.42
N TYR A 7 2.32 12.71 -0.36
CA TYR A 7 1.62 11.43 -0.39
C TYR A 7 0.32 11.50 0.41
N GLU A 8 -0.64 10.68 0.02
CA GLU A 8 -1.94 10.61 0.68
C GLU A 8 -2.36 9.16 0.88
N PHE A 9 -3.23 8.94 1.86
CA PHE A 9 -3.84 7.63 2.08
C PHE A 9 -4.45 7.10 0.77
N GLY A 10 -4.11 5.87 0.42
CA GLY A 10 -4.62 5.24 -0.78
C GLY A 10 -3.77 5.47 -2.03
N ASP A 11 -2.69 6.24 -1.92
CA ASP A 11 -1.77 6.37 -3.05
C ASP A 11 -1.10 5.03 -3.33
N VAL A 12 -0.93 4.72 -4.62
CA VAL A 12 -0.24 3.52 -5.08
C VAL A 12 1.20 3.90 -5.42
N VAL A 13 2.15 3.23 -4.81
CA VAL A 13 3.57 3.52 -4.95
C VAL A 13 4.35 2.24 -5.22
N LEU A 14 5.57 2.39 -5.74
CA LEU A 14 6.51 1.27 -5.87
C LEU A 14 7.55 1.40 -4.76
N VAL A 15 7.79 0.33 -4.05
CA VAL A 15 8.74 0.32 -2.94
C VAL A 15 9.56 -0.97 -2.94
N PRO A 16 10.80 -0.94 -2.41
CA PRO A 16 11.56 -2.16 -2.17
C PRO A 16 10.99 -2.86 -0.94
N PHE A 17 10.00 -3.72 -1.15
CA PHE A 17 9.34 -4.37 -0.04
C PHE A 17 10.19 -5.55 0.44
N PRO A 18 10.51 -5.61 1.73
CA PRO A 18 11.34 -6.69 2.26
C PRO A 18 10.52 -7.97 2.43
N PHE A 19 10.28 -8.67 1.34
CA PHE A 19 9.72 -10.00 1.42
C PHE A 19 10.81 -11.00 1.79
N THR A 20 10.41 -12.22 2.02
CA THR A 20 11.22 -13.28 2.60
C THR A 20 12.52 -13.59 1.85
N ASP A 21 12.65 -13.20 0.59
CA ASP A 21 13.88 -13.36 -0.14
C ASP A 21 14.70 -12.07 -0.09
N GLN A 22 15.64 -12.01 0.83
CA GLN A 22 16.51 -10.85 1.02
C GLN A 22 17.48 -10.62 -0.13
N ARG A 23 17.54 -11.52 -1.10
CA ARG A 23 18.45 -11.41 -2.23
C ARG A 23 17.91 -10.55 -3.36
N THR A 24 16.62 -10.30 -3.38
CA THR A 24 16.02 -9.53 -4.44
C THR A 24 15.54 -8.19 -3.92
N THR A 25 16.04 -7.14 -4.55
CA THR A 25 15.56 -5.77 -4.33
C THR A 25 14.44 -5.46 -5.31
N LYS A 26 13.56 -6.42 -5.55
CA LYS A 26 12.43 -6.18 -6.43
C LYS A 26 11.52 -5.12 -5.84
N ARG A 27 11.19 -4.15 -6.67
CA ARG A 27 10.21 -3.15 -6.30
C ARG A 27 8.83 -3.68 -6.56
N ARG A 28 7.94 -3.46 -5.61
CA ARG A 28 6.58 -3.97 -5.68
C ARG A 28 5.60 -2.85 -5.41
N PRO A 29 4.41 -2.92 -6.00
CA PRO A 29 3.38 -1.93 -5.68
C PRO A 29 2.91 -2.13 -4.25
N ALA A 30 2.60 -1.02 -3.62
CA ALA A 30 2.05 -0.99 -2.28
C ALA A 30 1.13 0.22 -2.19
N VAL A 31 0.30 0.26 -1.16
CA VAL A 31 -0.60 1.40 -0.95
C VAL A 31 -0.21 2.12 0.33
N VAL A 32 -0.30 3.44 0.29
CA VAL A 32 -0.01 4.29 1.44
C VAL A 32 -1.18 4.21 2.42
N VAL A 33 -0.89 3.90 3.68
CA VAL A 33 -1.91 3.81 4.72
C VAL A 33 -1.70 4.82 5.83
N SER A 34 -0.60 5.57 5.80
CA SER A 34 -0.39 6.64 6.77
C SER A 34 -1.16 7.89 6.38
N SER A 35 -1.48 8.70 7.38
CA SER A 35 -2.35 9.87 7.21
C SER A 35 -1.59 11.11 6.76
N GLY A 36 -2.33 12.13 6.32
CA GLY A 36 -1.73 13.41 6.00
C GLY A 36 -1.04 14.06 7.18
N ALA A 37 -1.61 13.88 8.38
CA ALA A 37 -0.98 14.39 9.61
C ALA A 37 0.38 13.75 9.84
N TYR A 38 0.47 12.44 9.61
CA TYR A 38 1.73 11.70 9.71
C TYR A 38 2.75 12.24 8.70
N HIS A 39 2.31 12.45 7.46
CA HIS A 39 3.18 12.85 6.36
C HIS A 39 3.75 14.26 6.54
N ARG A 40 3.02 15.12 7.25
CA ARG A 40 3.49 16.49 7.47
C ARG A 40 4.68 16.55 8.42
N GLU A 41 4.87 15.53 9.24
CA GLU A 41 5.89 15.58 10.29
C GLU A 41 6.95 14.51 10.19
N ARG A 42 6.78 13.53 9.29
CA ARG A 42 7.68 12.37 9.24
C ARG A 42 8.37 12.24 7.89
N PRO A 43 9.61 11.78 7.89
CA PRO A 43 10.33 11.50 6.64
C PRO A 43 10.03 10.12 6.07
N ASP A 44 9.07 9.39 6.63
CA ASP A 44 8.73 8.04 6.21
C ASP A 44 7.25 7.91 5.93
N LEU A 45 6.87 6.80 5.31
CA LEU A 45 5.50 6.42 5.03
C LEU A 45 5.24 5.04 5.62
N ILE A 46 3.99 4.78 5.97
CA ILE A 46 3.56 3.43 6.29
C ILE A 46 2.79 2.91 5.09
N ILE A 47 3.16 1.72 4.62
CA ILE A 47 2.56 1.13 3.43
C ILE A 47 2.05 -0.27 3.73
N LEU A 48 1.09 -0.71 2.91
CA LEU A 48 0.52 -2.06 2.97
C LEU A 48 0.78 -2.73 1.63
N ALA A 49 1.22 -3.99 1.68
CA ALA A 49 1.59 -4.73 0.48
C ALA A 49 0.40 -5.07 -0.40
N VAL A 50 0.68 -5.21 -1.68
CA VAL A 50 -0.28 -5.63 -2.68
C VAL A 50 0.34 -6.77 -3.47
N THR A 51 -0.46 -7.78 -3.81
CA THR A 51 -0.01 -8.90 -4.61
C THR A 51 -0.92 -9.10 -5.81
N SER A 52 -0.35 -9.59 -6.92
CA SER A 52 -1.14 -10.00 -8.07
C SER A 52 -1.49 -11.48 -8.03
N GLN A 53 -1.08 -12.20 -6.99
CA GLN A 53 -1.46 -13.60 -6.80
C GLN A 53 -2.82 -13.64 -6.13
N VAL A 54 -3.86 -13.74 -6.95
CA VAL A 54 -5.24 -13.70 -6.49
C VAL A 54 -5.69 -15.10 -6.11
N ARG A 55 -6.16 -15.26 -4.87
CA ARG A 55 -6.74 -16.51 -4.40
C ARG A 55 -8.26 -16.49 -4.62
N ALA A 56 -8.86 -17.69 -4.65
CA ALA A 56 -10.29 -17.83 -4.87
C ALA A 56 -11.13 -17.15 -3.78
N ALA A 57 -10.64 -17.14 -2.54
CA ALA A 57 -11.34 -16.49 -1.42
C ALA A 57 -10.34 -15.71 -0.57
N PRO A 58 -10.53 -14.41 -0.40
CA PRO A 58 -9.67 -13.63 0.50
C PRO A 58 -9.93 -14.02 1.95
N THR A 59 -8.85 -14.01 2.74
CA THR A 59 -8.95 -14.23 4.17
C THR A 59 -8.99 -12.89 4.90
N VAL A 60 -9.15 -12.94 6.23
CA VAL A 60 -9.13 -11.73 7.07
C VAL A 60 -7.84 -10.97 6.82
N GLY A 61 -7.94 -9.67 6.63
CA GLY A 61 -6.79 -8.83 6.31
C GLY A 61 -6.50 -8.71 4.82
N GLU A 62 -7.28 -9.38 3.98
CA GLU A 62 -7.12 -9.30 2.52
C GLU A 62 -8.37 -8.72 1.88
N ALA A 63 -8.19 -8.03 0.76
CA ALA A 63 -9.32 -7.56 -0.04
C ALA A 63 -8.87 -7.35 -1.48
N ALA A 64 -9.71 -7.76 -2.42
CA ALA A 64 -9.46 -7.52 -3.83
C ALA A 64 -9.63 -6.03 -4.14
N ILE A 65 -8.78 -5.50 -5.00
CA ILE A 65 -8.89 -4.13 -5.48
C ILE A 65 -9.81 -4.17 -6.70
N GLY A 66 -11.02 -3.65 -6.55
CA GLY A 66 -12.02 -3.72 -7.62
C GLY A 66 -11.65 -2.92 -8.85
N LYS A 67 -11.13 -1.72 -8.65
CA LYS A 67 -10.73 -0.84 -9.75
C LYS A 67 -9.22 -0.73 -9.85
N TRP A 68 -8.58 -1.89 -9.96
CA TRP A 68 -7.12 -1.96 -10.00
C TRP A 68 -6.55 -1.23 -11.21
N LYS A 69 -7.22 -1.29 -12.36
CA LYS A 69 -6.74 -0.65 -13.59
C LYS A 69 -6.71 0.87 -13.43
N GLU A 70 -7.79 1.44 -12.91
CA GLU A 70 -7.90 2.88 -12.68
C GLU A 70 -6.90 3.38 -11.64
N ALA A 71 -6.51 2.52 -10.71
CA ALA A 71 -5.55 2.87 -9.67
C ALA A 71 -4.09 2.79 -10.13
N GLY A 72 -3.85 2.27 -11.34
CA GLY A 72 -2.50 2.21 -11.90
C GLY A 72 -1.85 0.84 -11.83
N PHE A 73 -2.56 -0.20 -11.43
CA PHE A 73 -2.02 -1.56 -11.43
C PHE A 73 -2.09 -2.15 -12.84
N LEU A 74 -1.19 -3.08 -13.12
CA LEU A 74 -1.13 -3.75 -14.42
C LEU A 74 -1.93 -5.05 -14.47
N LYS A 75 -2.32 -5.56 -13.31
CA LYS A 75 -3.01 -6.85 -13.15
C LYS A 75 -4.01 -6.76 -12.02
N PRO A 76 -5.04 -7.63 -12.01
CA PRO A 76 -5.87 -7.78 -10.83
C PRO A 76 -5.00 -8.00 -9.59
N SER A 77 -5.31 -7.29 -8.53
CA SER A 77 -4.45 -7.21 -7.36
C SER A 77 -5.26 -7.28 -6.08
N VAL A 78 -4.60 -7.73 -5.01
CA VAL A 78 -5.21 -7.96 -3.71
C VAL A 78 -4.38 -7.27 -2.64
N LEU A 79 -5.06 -6.58 -1.72
CA LEU A 79 -4.43 -6.02 -0.53
C LEU A 79 -4.03 -7.15 0.41
N LYS A 80 -2.83 -7.08 0.99
CA LYS A 80 -2.29 -8.09 1.87
C LYS A 80 -1.98 -7.50 3.25
N PRO A 81 -2.11 -8.29 4.34
CA PRO A 81 -1.87 -7.78 5.69
C PRO A 81 -0.38 -7.69 6.04
N LEU A 82 0.39 -7.06 5.18
CA LEU A 82 1.82 -6.85 5.40
C LEU A 82 2.08 -5.35 5.39
N LEU A 83 2.49 -4.84 6.54
CA LEU A 83 2.75 -3.42 6.75
C LEU A 83 4.23 -3.18 6.91
N ALA A 84 4.71 -2.07 6.40
CA ALA A 84 6.10 -1.66 6.58
C ALA A 84 6.20 -0.15 6.62
N THR A 85 7.18 0.35 7.36
CA THR A 85 7.52 1.77 7.37
C THR A 85 8.71 1.96 6.44
N ILE A 86 8.55 2.82 5.44
CA ILE A 86 9.54 3.02 4.38
C ILE A 86 9.95 4.48 4.35
N GLU A 87 11.26 4.73 4.31
CA GLU A 87 11.76 6.09 4.17
C GLU A 87 11.37 6.68 2.81
N ASN A 88 11.05 7.97 2.83
CA ASN A 88 10.66 8.73 1.65
C ASN A 88 11.59 8.50 0.45
N GLY A 89 12.91 8.52 0.70
CA GLY A 89 13.90 8.37 -0.38
C GLY A 89 13.87 7.02 -1.08
N LEU A 90 13.22 6.02 -0.50
CA LEU A 90 13.10 4.69 -1.09
C LEU A 90 11.81 4.51 -1.90
N VAL A 91 10.92 5.50 -1.86
CA VAL A 91 9.63 5.43 -2.54
C VAL A 91 9.76 6.03 -3.93
N LEU A 92 9.39 5.25 -4.94
CA LEU A 92 9.36 5.75 -6.31
C LEU A 92 8.12 6.60 -6.54
N PRO A 93 8.09 7.35 -7.66
CA PRO A 93 6.95 8.18 -7.97
C PRO A 93 5.64 7.42 -7.89
N ARG A 94 4.60 8.13 -7.50
CA ARG A 94 3.27 7.56 -7.37
C ARG A 94 2.79 7.00 -8.71
N LEU A 95 2.29 5.75 -8.68
CA LEU A 95 1.71 5.11 -9.85
C LEU A 95 0.27 5.54 -10.09
N GLY A 96 -0.44 5.84 -9.02
CA GLY A 96 -1.84 6.20 -9.08
C GLY A 96 -2.42 6.30 -7.69
N ARG A 97 -3.73 6.16 -7.61
CA ARG A 97 -4.46 6.22 -6.34
C ARG A 97 -5.64 5.27 -6.40
N LEU A 98 -5.91 4.58 -5.30
CA LEU A 98 -7.11 3.75 -5.20
C LEU A 98 -8.35 4.62 -5.37
N GLU A 99 -9.35 4.10 -6.07
CA GLU A 99 -10.66 4.75 -6.15
C GLU A 99 -11.35 4.70 -4.78
N GLU A 100 -12.36 5.52 -4.60
CA GLU A 100 -12.99 5.69 -3.29
C GLU A 100 -13.46 4.36 -2.69
N GLU A 101 -14.08 3.52 -3.51
CA GLU A 101 -14.60 2.22 -3.03
C GLU A 101 -13.46 1.31 -2.56
N ASP A 102 -12.31 1.38 -3.20
CA ASP A 102 -11.15 0.57 -2.82
C ASP A 102 -10.44 1.18 -1.61
N ARG A 103 -10.50 2.49 -1.44
CA ARG A 103 -10.02 3.11 -0.21
C ARG A 103 -10.86 2.71 0.99
N ARG A 104 -12.18 2.56 0.81
CA ARG A 104 -13.05 2.04 1.87
C ARG A 104 -12.70 0.59 2.21
N ALA A 105 -12.45 -0.22 1.19
CA ALA A 105 -12.02 -1.61 1.41
C ALA A 105 -10.69 -1.64 2.17
N LEU A 106 -9.77 -0.73 1.84
CA LEU A 106 -8.50 -0.62 2.53
C LEU A 106 -8.70 -0.28 4.01
N ARG A 107 -9.59 0.65 4.32
CA ARG A 107 -9.92 0.98 5.72
C ARG A 107 -10.47 -0.22 6.45
N GLY A 108 -11.32 -1.00 5.80
CA GLY A 108 -11.86 -2.24 6.36
C GLY A 108 -10.76 -3.26 6.66
N VAL A 109 -9.80 -3.41 5.75
CA VAL A 109 -8.65 -4.29 5.96
C VAL A 109 -7.85 -3.85 7.18
N LEU A 110 -7.60 -2.55 7.31
CA LEU A 110 -6.85 -2.02 8.45
C LEU A 110 -7.61 -2.24 9.77
N ASP A 111 -8.93 -2.04 9.75
CA ASP A 111 -9.75 -2.30 10.93
C ASP A 111 -9.72 -3.78 11.31
N ASP A 112 -9.68 -4.68 10.34
CA ASP A 112 -9.60 -6.12 10.60
C ASP A 112 -8.25 -6.55 11.16
N ILE A 113 -7.18 -5.87 10.74
CA ILE A 113 -5.82 -6.20 11.16
C ILE A 113 -5.52 -5.68 12.57
N PHE A 114 -5.91 -4.44 12.86
CA PHE A 114 -5.58 -3.82 14.14
C PHE A 114 -6.58 -4.23 15.20
N GLY A 115 -6.04 -4.64 16.35
CA GLY A 115 -6.87 -4.96 17.50
C GLY A 115 -7.46 -3.69 18.10
N ARG A 116 -8.69 -3.76 18.52
CA ARG A 116 -9.40 -2.65 19.16
C ARG A 116 -9.97 -3.06 20.49
#